data_6c30ea6f431e09c6b527da464698f16c
#
_entry.id   6c30ea6f431e09c6b527da464698f16c
#
_cell.length_a   1.000
_cell.length_b   1.000
_cell.length_c   1.000
_cell.angle_alpha   90.00
_cell.angle_beta   90.00
_cell.angle_gamma   90.00
#
_symmetry.space_group_name_H-M   'P 1'
#
loop_
_entity.id
_entity.type
_entity.pdbx_description
1 polymer ?
#
loop_
_entity_poly.entity_id
_entity_poly.type
_entity_poly.pdbx_seq_one_letter_code
_entity_poly.pdbx_strand_id
1 'polypeptide(L)'
;MSTPVLEVKNLTRDYVSAGGLFRPAKVVHAVKGVNFSLEKGRTLAVVGESGCGKSTLARMITLIDPPTSGEIRIDGGKVDAGHVTREMRQKVQIVFQNPYGSLNPRQKIGDVLAEPLLLNTSMSAAERADKAMAMLRKVGLAPEHFNRYPHMFSGGQRQRIAIARALMLNPSFLVLDEPVSALDLSVQAQILNLLKDLQEEFGLTYVFISHDLSVVRYIADEVMVMYFGDVVEHGTRDAVFSDPQHNYTKTLFAATPRTDIASIKERLARKAALAAAG
;
A
#
# COMPACT_ATOMS: atom_id res chain seq x y z
N MET A 1 26.25 3.79 -6.55
CA MET A 1 24.87 3.28 -6.63
C MET A 1 24.31 3.32 -5.22
N SER A 2 23.17 3.93 -5.00
CA SER A 2 22.50 3.96 -3.69
C SER A 2 22.04 2.54 -3.32
N THR A 3 22.11 2.18 -2.04
CA THR A 3 21.57 0.91 -1.57
C THR A 3 20.04 1.02 -1.58
N PRO A 4 19.31 0.08 -2.22
CA PRO A 4 17.85 0.11 -2.22
C PRO A 4 17.30 -0.05 -0.79
N VAL A 5 16.18 0.60 -0.51
CA VAL A 5 15.49 0.50 0.80
C VAL A 5 14.86 -0.89 0.97
N LEU A 6 14.35 -1.45 -0.10
CA LEU A 6 13.78 -2.79 -0.13
C LEU A 6 14.33 -3.56 -1.32
N GLU A 7 14.86 -4.76 -1.08
CA GLU A 7 15.26 -5.70 -2.11
C GLU A 7 14.60 -7.05 -1.82
N VAL A 8 13.99 -7.63 -2.85
CA VAL A 8 13.26 -8.90 -2.78
C VAL A 8 13.82 -9.82 -3.83
N LYS A 9 14.23 -11.05 -3.43
CA LYS A 9 14.83 -12.05 -4.33
C LYS A 9 14.10 -13.39 -4.21
N ASN A 10 13.58 -13.87 -5.34
CA ASN A 10 12.91 -15.17 -5.48
C ASN A 10 11.89 -15.46 -4.37
N LEU A 11 11.12 -14.43 -3.98
CA LEU A 11 10.18 -14.51 -2.88
C LEU A 11 8.98 -15.37 -3.25
N THR A 12 8.69 -16.41 -2.44
CA THR A 12 7.54 -17.30 -2.64
C THR A 12 6.65 -17.37 -1.40
N ARG A 13 5.37 -17.62 -1.63
CA ARG A 13 4.42 -17.96 -0.56
C ARG A 13 3.41 -18.99 -1.01
N ASP A 14 3.44 -20.11 -0.30
CA ASP A 14 2.53 -21.23 -0.48
C ASP A 14 1.63 -21.36 0.73
N TYR A 15 0.33 -21.52 0.51
CA TYR A 15 -0.64 -21.88 1.52
C TYR A 15 -1.09 -23.32 1.32
N VAL A 16 -0.90 -24.15 2.33
CA VAL A 16 -1.31 -25.54 2.33
C VAL A 16 -2.60 -25.68 3.13
N SER A 17 -3.71 -25.98 2.48
CA SER A 17 -4.94 -26.36 3.20
C SER A 17 -4.84 -27.81 3.66
N ALA A 18 -5.12 -28.05 4.95
CA ALA A 18 -5.19 -29.42 5.46
C ALA A 18 -6.22 -30.22 4.66
N GLY A 19 -5.81 -31.37 4.12
CA GLY A 19 -6.73 -32.35 3.53
C GLY A 19 -7.64 -32.93 4.59
N GLY A 20 -8.91 -33.19 4.26
CA GLY A 20 -9.82 -33.98 5.09
C GLY A 20 -9.69 -35.47 4.77
N LEU A 21 -10.41 -36.32 5.55
CA LEU A 21 -10.37 -37.79 5.42
C LEU A 21 -10.62 -38.31 3.97
N PHE A 22 -11.24 -37.48 3.10
CA PHE A 22 -11.54 -37.77 1.68
C PHE A 22 -11.16 -36.66 0.71
N ARG A 23 -10.35 -35.65 1.14
CA ARG A 23 -9.91 -34.58 0.26
C ARG A 23 -8.39 -34.43 0.34
N PRO A 24 -7.67 -34.44 -0.80
CA PRO A 24 -6.23 -34.19 -0.81
C PRO A 24 -5.93 -32.78 -0.30
N ALA A 25 -4.78 -32.59 0.31
CA ALA A 25 -4.27 -31.26 0.66
C ALA A 25 -4.13 -30.44 -0.65
N LYS A 26 -4.63 -29.21 -0.63
CA LYS A 26 -4.51 -28.27 -1.76
C LYS A 26 -3.42 -27.26 -1.44
N VAL A 27 -2.44 -27.15 -2.31
CA VAL A 27 -1.43 -26.09 -2.25
C VAL A 27 -1.87 -24.93 -3.15
N VAL A 28 -1.86 -23.72 -2.60
CA VAL A 28 -2.10 -22.49 -3.36
C VAL A 28 -0.81 -21.69 -3.37
N HIS A 29 -0.18 -21.56 -4.53
CA HIS A 29 1.00 -20.75 -4.76
C HIS A 29 0.58 -19.28 -4.91
N ALA A 30 0.52 -18.55 -3.80
CA ALA A 30 0.03 -17.18 -3.77
C ALA A 30 1.05 -16.17 -4.31
N VAL A 31 2.35 -16.45 -4.16
CA VAL A 31 3.45 -15.66 -4.71
C VAL A 31 4.53 -16.63 -5.21
N LYS A 32 5.03 -16.40 -6.44
CA LYS A 32 5.84 -17.38 -7.19
C LYS A 32 7.17 -16.76 -7.65
N GLY A 33 8.15 -16.64 -6.76
CA GLY A 33 9.49 -16.20 -7.13
C GLY A 33 9.60 -14.73 -7.52
N VAL A 34 8.92 -13.85 -6.79
CA VAL A 34 8.91 -12.41 -7.06
C VAL A 34 10.29 -11.80 -6.79
N ASN A 35 10.74 -10.95 -7.73
CA ASN A 35 12.00 -10.22 -7.67
C ASN A 35 11.76 -8.73 -7.96
N PHE A 36 12.22 -7.84 -7.09
CA PHE A 36 12.29 -6.39 -7.34
C PHE A 36 13.20 -5.70 -6.34
N SER A 37 13.59 -4.47 -6.66
CA SER A 37 14.25 -3.55 -5.75
C SER A 37 13.54 -2.21 -5.76
N LEU A 38 13.54 -1.50 -4.63
CA LEU A 38 12.90 -0.20 -4.47
C LEU A 38 13.87 0.79 -3.87
N GLU A 39 14.16 1.84 -4.63
CA GLU A 39 15.06 2.92 -4.22
C GLU A 39 14.37 3.87 -3.23
N LYS A 40 15.20 4.53 -2.41
CA LYS A 40 14.71 5.51 -1.42
C LYS A 40 13.96 6.66 -2.09
N GLY A 41 12.83 7.07 -1.51
CA GLY A 41 12.02 8.19 -1.99
C GLY A 41 11.16 7.86 -3.22
N ARG A 42 11.13 6.60 -3.66
CA ARG A 42 10.32 6.15 -4.81
C ARG A 42 9.04 5.45 -4.38
N THR A 43 8.08 5.45 -5.29
CA THR A 43 6.81 4.73 -5.15
C THR A 43 6.74 3.60 -6.17
N LEU A 44 6.74 2.34 -5.70
CA LEU A 44 6.40 1.17 -6.49
C LEU A 44 4.91 0.87 -6.35
N ALA A 45 4.16 0.96 -7.43
CA ALA A 45 2.77 0.50 -7.44
C ALA A 45 2.68 -0.98 -7.83
N VAL A 46 1.91 -1.75 -7.08
CA VAL A 46 1.61 -3.16 -7.35
C VAL A 46 0.14 -3.26 -7.78
N VAL A 47 -0.09 -3.69 -9.02
CA VAL A 47 -1.42 -3.77 -9.63
C VAL A 47 -1.75 -5.19 -10.10
N GLY A 48 -3.03 -5.47 -10.30
CA GLY A 48 -3.54 -6.76 -10.78
C GLY A 48 -4.93 -7.05 -10.19
N GLU A 49 -5.58 -8.09 -10.68
CA GLU A 49 -6.91 -8.51 -10.22
C GLU A 49 -6.94 -8.93 -8.75
N SER A 50 -8.14 -8.96 -8.15
CA SER A 50 -8.32 -9.47 -6.79
C SER A 50 -7.87 -10.93 -6.71
N GLY A 51 -7.15 -11.27 -5.63
CA GLY A 51 -6.63 -12.63 -5.43
C GLY A 51 -5.35 -12.99 -6.19
N CYS A 52 -4.74 -12.08 -6.97
CA CYS A 52 -3.48 -12.39 -7.69
C CYS A 52 -2.21 -12.41 -6.81
N GLY A 53 -2.32 -12.16 -5.48
CA GLY A 53 -1.18 -12.25 -4.55
C GLY A 53 -0.67 -10.94 -3.96
N LYS A 54 -1.21 -9.76 -4.34
CA LYS A 54 -0.75 -8.43 -3.89
C LYS A 54 -0.72 -8.26 -2.36
N SER A 55 -1.83 -8.56 -1.69
CA SER A 55 -1.89 -8.44 -0.21
C SER A 55 -1.04 -9.51 0.48
N THR A 56 -0.81 -10.68 -0.15
CA THR A 56 0.14 -11.66 0.35
C THR A 56 1.57 -11.11 0.27
N LEU A 57 1.95 -10.51 -0.86
CA LEU A 57 3.24 -9.83 -1.01
C LEU A 57 3.39 -8.71 0.03
N ALA A 58 2.36 -7.87 0.21
CA ALA A 58 2.34 -6.82 1.24
C ALA A 58 2.65 -7.37 2.63
N ARG A 59 1.98 -8.45 3.04
CA ARG A 59 2.16 -9.07 4.36
C ARG A 59 3.56 -9.66 4.55
N MET A 60 4.17 -10.20 3.49
CA MET A 60 5.54 -10.70 3.55
C MET A 60 6.57 -9.57 3.70
N ILE A 61 6.49 -8.53 2.85
CA ILE A 61 7.45 -7.42 2.91
C ILE A 61 7.27 -6.54 4.15
N THR A 62 6.10 -6.58 4.80
CA THR A 62 5.85 -5.94 6.11
C THR A 62 6.14 -6.85 7.29
N LEU A 63 6.72 -8.02 7.06
CA LEU A 63 7.15 -8.99 8.07
C LEU A 63 6.01 -9.49 8.97
N ILE A 64 4.78 -9.47 8.45
CA ILE A 64 3.59 -10.03 9.11
C ILE A 64 3.55 -11.53 8.87
N ASP A 65 3.70 -11.96 7.61
CA ASP A 65 3.76 -13.36 7.23
C ASP A 65 5.17 -13.73 6.79
N PRO A 66 5.73 -14.88 7.24
CA PRO A 66 7.02 -15.34 6.74
C PRO A 66 6.86 -15.84 5.29
N PRO A 67 7.85 -15.65 4.42
CA PRO A 67 7.88 -16.29 3.10
C PRO A 67 8.05 -17.81 3.22
N THR A 68 7.63 -18.55 2.20
CA THR A 68 7.95 -19.98 2.07
C THR A 68 9.41 -20.16 1.65
N SER A 69 9.88 -19.30 0.73
CA SER A 69 11.30 -19.22 0.35
C SER A 69 11.64 -17.84 -0.22
N GLY A 70 12.91 -17.61 -0.50
CA GLY A 70 13.41 -16.34 -1.02
C GLY A 70 14.04 -15.47 0.06
N GLU A 71 14.39 -14.25 -0.31
CA GLU A 71 15.11 -13.32 0.55
C GLU A 71 14.51 -11.93 0.48
N ILE A 72 14.40 -11.29 1.65
CA ILE A 72 14.03 -9.86 1.80
C ILE A 72 15.23 -9.16 2.44
N ARG A 73 15.61 -8.00 1.89
CA ARG A 73 16.57 -7.08 2.50
C ARG A 73 15.92 -5.72 2.69
N ILE A 74 16.19 -5.11 3.85
CA ILE A 74 15.71 -3.77 4.22
C ILE A 74 16.92 -2.93 4.59
N ASP A 75 17.12 -1.79 3.93
CA ASP A 75 18.31 -0.93 4.06
C ASP A 75 19.63 -1.73 3.93
N GLY A 76 19.68 -2.67 2.98
CA GLY A 76 20.82 -3.58 2.76
C GLY A 76 20.93 -4.74 3.76
N GLY A 77 20.25 -4.69 4.91
CA GLY A 77 20.23 -5.76 5.91
C GLY A 77 19.30 -6.91 5.51
N LYS A 78 19.80 -8.14 5.55
CA LYS A 78 18.99 -9.35 5.31
C LYS A 78 18.01 -9.56 6.47
N VAL A 79 16.74 -9.81 6.13
CA VAL A 79 15.70 -10.18 7.09
C VAL A 79 15.76 -11.69 7.35
N ASP A 80 15.93 -12.07 8.60
CA ASP A 80 15.69 -13.45 9.05
C ASP A 80 14.19 -13.63 9.35
N ALA A 81 13.49 -14.34 8.48
CA ALA A 81 12.05 -14.60 8.63
C ALA A 81 11.70 -15.39 9.91
N GLY A 82 12.66 -16.17 10.45
CA GLY A 82 12.52 -16.89 11.73
C GLY A 82 12.73 -16.01 12.96
N HIS A 83 13.39 -14.85 12.79
CA HIS A 83 13.74 -13.98 13.91
C HIS A 83 13.60 -12.49 13.55
N VAL A 84 12.36 -12.03 13.35
CA VAL A 84 12.08 -10.63 13.05
C VAL A 84 12.24 -9.76 14.29
N THR A 85 13.29 -8.91 14.29
CA THR A 85 13.59 -8.04 15.43
C THR A 85 12.61 -6.86 15.52
N ARG A 86 12.57 -6.22 16.70
CA ARG A 86 11.80 -5.00 16.94
C ARG A 86 12.25 -3.86 16.01
N GLU A 87 13.55 -3.71 15.80
CA GLU A 87 14.12 -2.68 14.91
C GLU A 87 13.68 -2.88 13.46
N MET A 88 13.64 -4.12 12.97
CA MET A 88 13.13 -4.42 11.62
C MET A 88 11.65 -4.04 11.49
N ARG A 89 10.82 -4.32 12.52
CA ARG A 89 9.39 -3.94 12.52
C ARG A 89 9.19 -2.43 12.55
N GLN A 90 10.08 -1.66 13.17
CA GLN A 90 10.02 -0.20 13.16
C GLN A 90 10.28 0.37 11.77
N LYS A 91 11.19 -0.25 10.99
CA LYS A 91 11.56 0.19 9.63
C LYS A 91 10.44 0.03 8.62
N VAL A 92 9.48 -0.84 8.89
CA VAL A 92 8.42 -1.19 7.93
C VAL A 92 7.06 -1.03 8.59
N GLN A 93 6.20 -0.24 7.97
CA GLN A 93 4.84 -0.06 8.45
C GLN A 93 3.84 -0.28 7.33
N ILE A 94 2.58 -0.57 7.70
CA ILE A 94 1.48 -0.81 6.75
C ILE A 94 0.26 0.03 7.11
N VAL A 95 -0.37 0.58 6.08
CA VAL A 95 -1.72 1.14 6.14
C VAL A 95 -2.65 0.20 5.40
N PHE A 96 -3.63 -0.35 6.10
CA PHE A 96 -4.59 -1.29 5.55
C PHE A 96 -5.74 -0.59 4.82
N GLN A 97 -6.38 -1.32 3.91
CA GLN A 97 -7.52 -0.91 3.10
C GLN A 97 -8.70 -0.35 3.91
N ASN A 98 -9.02 -0.98 5.05
CA ASN A 98 -10.16 -0.60 5.87
C ASN A 98 -9.73 0.19 7.12
N PRO A 99 -9.87 1.53 7.12
CA PRO A 99 -9.51 2.35 8.28
C PRO A 99 -10.43 2.10 9.48
N TYR A 100 -11.63 1.56 9.28
CA TYR A 100 -12.56 1.23 10.37
C TYR A 100 -12.08 0.06 11.21
N GLY A 101 -11.49 -0.97 10.56
CA GLY A 101 -10.94 -2.14 11.25
C GLY A 101 -9.53 -1.92 11.81
N SER A 102 -8.83 -0.88 11.37
CA SER A 102 -7.44 -0.63 11.77
C SER A 102 -7.27 0.22 13.03
N LEU A 103 -8.32 0.91 13.48
CA LEU A 103 -8.31 1.75 14.67
C LEU A 103 -9.20 1.15 15.76
N ASN A 104 -8.66 0.99 16.98
CA ASN A 104 -9.45 0.50 18.11
C ASN A 104 -10.52 1.56 18.48
N PRO A 105 -11.84 1.25 18.36
CA PRO A 105 -12.90 2.24 18.58
C PRO A 105 -13.01 2.70 20.03
N ARG A 106 -12.37 1.99 20.98
CA ARG A 106 -12.39 2.29 22.42
C ARG A 106 -11.21 3.13 22.88
N GLN A 107 -10.23 3.39 22.01
CA GLN A 107 -9.07 4.24 22.32
C GLN A 107 -9.28 5.64 21.76
N LYS A 108 -8.78 6.66 22.46
CA LYS A 108 -8.70 8.03 21.93
C LYS A 108 -7.62 8.10 20.84
N ILE A 109 -7.75 9.07 19.94
CA ILE A 109 -6.80 9.21 18.83
C ILE A 109 -5.37 9.44 19.35
N GLY A 110 -5.20 10.23 20.40
CA GLY A 110 -3.89 10.43 21.04
C GLY A 110 -3.25 9.12 21.50
N ASP A 111 -4.03 8.22 22.09
CA ASP A 111 -3.55 6.91 22.54
C ASP A 111 -3.19 6.02 21.35
N VAL A 112 -4.03 6.01 20.30
CA VAL A 112 -3.78 5.27 19.06
C VAL A 112 -2.46 5.69 18.39
N LEU A 113 -2.17 6.99 18.37
CA LEU A 113 -0.91 7.51 17.81
C LEU A 113 0.28 7.29 18.74
N ALA A 114 0.09 7.36 20.06
CA ALA A 114 1.15 7.14 21.04
C ALA A 114 1.54 5.66 21.20
N GLU A 115 0.63 4.71 20.89
CA GLU A 115 0.85 3.28 21.06
C GLU A 115 2.10 2.72 20.35
N PRO A 116 2.38 3.03 19.07
CA PRO A 116 3.62 2.60 18.43
C PRO A 116 4.87 3.07 19.18
N LEU A 117 4.87 4.31 19.68
CA LEU A 117 5.99 4.87 20.45
C LEU A 117 6.11 4.22 21.82
N LEU A 118 4.99 3.96 22.50
CA LEU A 118 4.95 3.30 23.80
C LEU A 118 5.59 1.90 23.74
N LEU A 119 5.26 1.14 22.69
CA LEU A 119 5.75 -0.23 22.51
C LEU A 119 7.20 -0.29 22.01
N ASN A 120 7.68 0.76 21.31
CA ASN A 120 8.92 0.70 20.56
C ASN A 120 10.01 1.68 21.01
N THR A 121 9.73 2.59 21.95
CA THR A 121 10.69 3.61 22.42
C THR A 121 10.68 3.70 23.94
N SER A 122 11.65 4.42 24.51
CA SER A 122 11.71 4.77 25.93
C SER A 122 11.13 6.16 26.24
N MET A 123 10.40 6.78 25.31
CA MET A 123 9.83 8.12 25.45
C MET A 123 8.86 8.19 26.63
N SER A 124 8.88 9.30 27.36
CA SER A 124 7.88 9.62 28.37
C SER A 124 6.48 9.81 27.78
N ALA A 125 5.45 9.79 28.61
CA ALA A 125 4.07 10.02 28.16
C ALA A 125 3.89 11.42 27.52
N ALA A 126 4.57 12.44 28.06
CA ALA A 126 4.53 13.80 27.53
C ALA A 126 5.16 13.87 26.13
N GLU A 127 6.36 13.32 25.95
CA GLU A 127 7.03 13.30 24.64
C GLU A 127 6.22 12.56 23.58
N ARG A 128 5.57 11.43 23.94
CA ARG A 128 4.68 10.71 23.02
C ARG A 128 3.46 11.54 22.64
N ALA A 129 2.85 12.25 23.61
CA ALA A 129 1.71 13.12 23.35
C ALA A 129 2.08 14.29 22.42
N ASP A 130 3.24 14.94 22.64
CA ASP A 130 3.73 16.03 21.80
C ASP A 130 3.98 15.56 20.36
N LYS A 131 4.62 14.40 20.18
CA LYS A 131 4.81 13.79 18.86
C LYS A 131 3.48 13.43 18.19
N ALA A 132 2.52 12.88 18.92
CA ALA A 132 1.21 12.57 18.39
C ALA A 132 0.45 13.83 17.94
N MET A 133 0.49 14.90 18.73
CA MET A 133 -0.09 16.20 18.35
C MET A 133 0.59 16.82 17.13
N ALA A 134 1.92 16.73 17.05
CA ALA A 134 2.68 17.20 15.88
C ALA A 134 2.28 16.40 14.62
N MET A 135 2.16 15.08 14.73
CA MET A 135 1.76 14.22 13.60
C MET A 135 0.31 14.49 13.16
N LEU A 136 -0.62 14.77 14.09
CA LEU A 136 -1.99 15.18 13.73
C LEU A 136 -1.97 16.42 12.82
N ARG A 137 -1.19 17.43 13.15
CA ARG A 137 -1.05 18.64 12.30
C ARG A 137 -0.51 18.30 10.91
N LYS A 138 0.49 17.40 10.84
CA LYS A 138 1.11 16.97 9.58
C LYS A 138 0.11 16.30 8.63
N VAL A 139 -0.84 15.54 9.18
CA VAL A 139 -1.90 14.92 8.36
C VAL A 139 -3.13 15.82 8.18
N GLY A 140 -3.04 17.12 8.53
CA GLY A 140 -4.12 18.10 8.36
C GLY A 140 -5.29 17.91 9.33
N LEU A 141 -5.02 17.40 10.54
CA LEU A 141 -6.01 17.27 11.61
C LEU A 141 -5.70 18.26 12.75
N ALA A 142 -6.75 18.79 13.37
CA ALA A 142 -6.62 19.75 14.46
C ALA A 142 -6.15 19.07 15.76
N PRO A 143 -5.37 19.75 16.63
CA PRO A 143 -4.91 19.21 17.90
C PRO A 143 -6.05 18.79 18.84
N GLU A 144 -7.21 19.42 18.77
CA GLU A 144 -8.41 19.09 19.56
C GLU A 144 -8.91 17.68 19.26
N HIS A 145 -8.53 17.11 18.10
CA HIS A 145 -8.84 15.74 17.72
C HIS A 145 -8.13 14.69 18.60
N PHE A 146 -7.07 15.05 19.30
CA PHE A 146 -6.29 14.17 20.16
C PHE A 146 -7.13 13.41 21.19
N ASN A 147 -8.13 14.08 21.78
CA ASN A 147 -8.98 13.50 22.82
C ASN A 147 -10.27 12.86 22.29
N ARG A 148 -10.49 12.84 20.97
CA ARG A 148 -11.66 12.24 20.34
C ARG A 148 -11.48 10.75 20.08
N TYR A 149 -12.58 10.05 19.83
CA TYR A 149 -12.61 8.62 19.50
C TYR A 149 -12.78 8.43 17.97
N PRO A 150 -12.32 7.29 17.40
CA PRO A 150 -12.38 7.02 15.96
C PRO A 150 -13.78 7.17 15.35
N HIS A 151 -14.85 6.79 16.07
CA HIS A 151 -16.23 6.90 15.57
C HIS A 151 -16.70 8.35 15.31
N MET A 152 -15.99 9.34 15.84
CA MET A 152 -16.31 10.78 15.67
C MET A 152 -15.70 11.38 14.38
N PHE A 153 -15.07 10.55 13.54
CA PHE A 153 -14.35 10.99 12.34
C PHE A 153 -14.94 10.42 11.06
N SER A 154 -14.87 11.19 9.96
CA SER A 154 -15.19 10.72 8.62
C SER A 154 -14.22 9.63 8.14
N GLY A 155 -14.54 8.91 7.06
CA GLY A 155 -13.67 7.90 6.47
C GLY A 155 -12.29 8.47 6.09
N GLY A 156 -12.25 9.61 5.43
CA GLY A 156 -11.00 10.28 5.06
C GLY A 156 -10.17 10.76 6.25
N GLN A 157 -10.83 11.26 7.31
CA GLN A 157 -10.14 11.62 8.55
C GLN A 157 -9.55 10.40 9.26
N ARG A 158 -10.27 9.27 9.30
CA ARG A 158 -9.74 8.01 9.85
C ARG A 158 -8.56 7.49 9.04
N GLN A 159 -8.61 7.64 7.71
CA GLN A 159 -7.48 7.28 6.85
C GLN A 159 -6.24 8.14 7.16
N ARG A 160 -6.40 9.45 7.36
CA ARG A 160 -5.32 10.34 7.81
C ARG A 160 -4.74 9.91 9.15
N ILE A 161 -5.58 9.46 10.10
CA ILE A 161 -5.13 8.94 11.40
C ILE A 161 -4.36 7.63 11.23
N ALA A 162 -4.81 6.72 10.36
CA ALA A 162 -4.12 5.46 10.08
C ALA A 162 -2.73 5.71 9.45
N ILE A 163 -2.63 6.67 8.51
CA ILE A 163 -1.36 7.12 7.93
C ILE A 163 -0.47 7.73 9.03
N ALA A 164 -1.01 8.64 9.85
CA ALA A 164 -0.30 9.25 10.96
C ALA A 164 0.28 8.19 11.91
N ARG A 165 -0.52 7.18 12.30
CA ARG A 165 -0.07 6.09 13.17
C ARG A 165 1.10 5.32 12.57
N ALA A 166 1.04 5.00 11.30
CA ALA A 166 2.11 4.28 10.61
C ALA A 166 3.41 5.08 10.56
N LEU A 167 3.33 6.42 10.52
CA LEU A 167 4.50 7.30 10.46
C LEU A 167 5.12 7.60 11.84
N MET A 168 4.49 7.23 12.95
CA MET A 168 5.01 7.54 14.30
C MET A 168 6.39 6.99 14.58
N LEU A 169 6.78 5.90 13.92
CA LEU A 169 8.09 5.24 14.08
C LEU A 169 9.13 5.68 13.04
N ASN A 170 8.81 6.62 12.14
CA ASN A 170 9.66 7.06 11.03
C ASN A 170 10.18 5.87 10.20
N PRO A 171 9.29 5.06 9.58
CA PRO A 171 9.69 3.86 8.87
C PRO A 171 10.56 4.17 7.64
N SER A 172 11.43 3.23 7.24
CA SER A 172 12.22 3.32 6.01
C SER A 172 11.32 3.25 4.77
N PHE A 173 10.27 2.41 4.83
CA PHE A 173 9.23 2.38 3.81
C PHE A 173 7.85 2.05 4.40
N LEU A 174 6.82 2.48 3.67
CA LEU A 174 5.43 2.30 4.03
C LEU A 174 4.70 1.49 2.95
N VAL A 175 4.04 0.42 3.36
CA VAL A 175 3.13 -0.32 2.48
C VAL A 175 1.73 0.27 2.63
N LEU A 176 1.11 0.61 1.50
CA LEU A 176 -0.21 1.20 1.41
C LEU A 176 -1.11 0.20 0.66
N ASP A 177 -1.83 -0.64 1.41
CA ASP A 177 -2.70 -1.67 0.82
C ASP A 177 -4.11 -1.09 0.58
N GLU A 178 -4.37 -0.71 -0.68
CA GLU A 178 -5.61 -0.07 -1.16
C GLU A 178 -6.07 1.12 -0.31
N PRO A 179 -5.20 2.10 0.01
CA PRO A 179 -5.45 3.10 1.05
C PRO A 179 -6.58 4.07 0.74
N VAL A 180 -7.09 4.11 -0.48
CA VAL A 180 -8.14 5.05 -0.93
C VAL A 180 -9.38 4.37 -1.51
N SER A 181 -9.41 3.04 -1.63
CA SER A 181 -10.47 2.29 -2.35
C SER A 181 -11.87 2.46 -1.75
N ALA A 182 -11.98 2.72 -0.44
CA ALA A 182 -13.25 2.89 0.28
C ALA A 182 -13.70 4.36 0.42
N LEU A 183 -13.03 5.29 -0.27
CA LEU A 183 -13.27 6.74 -0.16
C LEU A 183 -13.89 7.29 -1.43
N ASP A 184 -14.63 8.40 -1.33
CA ASP A 184 -15.12 9.13 -2.50
C ASP A 184 -13.97 9.83 -3.25
N LEU A 185 -14.16 10.15 -4.53
CA LEU A 185 -13.13 10.68 -5.44
C LEU A 185 -12.45 11.95 -4.90
N SER A 186 -13.22 12.83 -4.23
CA SER A 186 -12.67 14.08 -3.71
C SER A 186 -11.75 13.84 -2.52
N VAL A 187 -12.12 12.92 -1.64
CA VAL A 187 -11.32 12.52 -0.48
C VAL A 187 -10.12 11.67 -0.93
N GLN A 188 -10.27 10.80 -1.95
CA GLN A 188 -9.14 10.09 -2.55
C GLN A 188 -8.05 11.06 -3.01
N ALA A 189 -8.41 12.10 -3.77
CA ALA A 189 -7.46 13.12 -4.24
C ALA A 189 -6.73 13.81 -3.08
N GLN A 190 -7.45 14.13 -2.00
CA GLN A 190 -6.86 14.75 -0.82
C GLN A 190 -5.87 13.82 -0.09
N ILE A 191 -6.16 12.51 0.00
CA ILE A 191 -5.26 11.54 0.61
C ILE A 191 -4.02 11.31 -0.27
N LEU A 192 -4.18 11.26 -1.60
CA LEU A 192 -3.06 11.10 -2.53
C LEU A 192 -2.11 12.31 -2.49
N ASN A 193 -2.65 13.53 -2.43
CA ASN A 193 -1.85 14.73 -2.26
C ASN A 193 -1.11 14.71 -0.91
N LEU A 194 -1.81 14.38 0.18
CA LEU A 194 -1.19 14.23 1.49
C LEU A 194 -0.03 13.22 1.46
N LEU A 195 -0.19 12.08 0.80
CA LEU A 195 0.89 11.08 0.69
C LEU A 195 2.10 11.62 -0.08
N LYS A 196 1.90 12.42 -1.14
CA LYS A 196 2.99 13.09 -1.85
C LYS A 196 3.70 14.11 -0.99
N ASP A 197 2.94 14.98 -0.31
CA ASP A 197 3.51 16.00 0.59
C ASP A 197 4.35 15.35 1.70
N LEU A 198 3.85 14.26 2.31
CA LEU A 198 4.56 13.48 3.31
C LEU A 198 5.80 12.76 2.73
N GLN A 199 5.72 12.29 1.47
CA GLN A 199 6.86 11.67 0.79
C GLN A 199 7.99 12.67 0.59
N GLU A 200 7.67 13.87 0.12
CA GLU A 200 8.64 14.95 -0.08
C GLU A 200 9.23 15.44 1.26
N GLU A 201 8.38 15.64 2.27
CA GLU A 201 8.82 16.17 3.56
C GLU A 201 9.71 15.19 4.35
N PHE A 202 9.37 13.89 4.34
CA PHE A 202 10.04 12.87 5.14
C PHE A 202 10.98 11.97 4.33
N GLY A 203 11.05 12.13 3.01
CA GLY A 203 11.82 11.24 2.12
C GLY A 203 11.28 9.80 2.13
N LEU A 204 9.96 9.63 2.23
CA LEU A 204 9.32 8.33 2.38
C LEU A 204 9.39 7.51 1.08
N THR A 205 9.45 6.21 1.26
CA THR A 205 9.40 5.22 0.17
C THR A 205 8.11 4.44 0.28
N TYR A 206 7.39 4.24 -0.82
CA TYR A 206 6.09 3.58 -0.81
C TYR A 206 6.05 2.30 -1.65
N VAL A 207 5.43 1.25 -1.10
CA VAL A 207 4.84 0.17 -1.90
C VAL A 207 3.33 0.39 -1.88
N PHE A 208 2.77 0.80 -3.01
CA PHE A 208 1.37 1.21 -3.15
C PHE A 208 0.57 0.14 -3.89
N ILE A 209 -0.35 -0.52 -3.21
CA ILE A 209 -1.22 -1.54 -3.82
C ILE A 209 -2.54 -0.89 -4.20
N SER A 210 -2.94 -1.06 -5.45
CA SER A 210 -4.23 -0.58 -5.93
C SER A 210 -4.74 -1.39 -7.12
N HIS A 211 -6.04 -1.44 -7.28
CA HIS A 211 -6.70 -1.90 -8.50
C HIS A 211 -7.16 -0.72 -9.39
N ASP A 212 -7.09 0.52 -8.90
CA ASP A 212 -7.41 1.73 -9.66
C ASP A 212 -6.17 2.27 -10.38
N LEU A 213 -6.14 2.10 -11.69
CA LEU A 213 -5.02 2.53 -12.53
C LEU A 213 -4.89 4.06 -12.62
N SER A 214 -5.96 4.82 -12.40
CA SER A 214 -5.92 6.29 -12.38
C SER A 214 -5.13 6.77 -11.16
N VAL A 215 -5.38 6.14 -10.00
CA VAL A 215 -4.62 6.38 -8.76
C VAL A 215 -3.15 6.01 -8.94
N VAL A 216 -2.87 4.84 -9.52
CA VAL A 216 -1.51 4.38 -9.79
C VAL A 216 -0.76 5.36 -10.70
N ARG A 217 -1.38 5.80 -11.80
CA ARG A 217 -0.79 6.77 -12.73
C ARG A 217 -0.44 8.09 -12.06
N TYR A 218 -1.17 8.47 -11.00
CA TYR A 218 -0.93 9.71 -10.27
C TYR A 218 0.24 9.60 -9.29
N ILE A 219 0.38 8.48 -8.55
CA ILE A 219 1.31 8.38 -7.42
C ILE A 219 2.59 7.60 -7.72
N ALA A 220 2.58 6.68 -8.69
CA ALA A 220 3.69 5.75 -8.91
C ALA A 220 4.85 6.35 -9.70
N ASP A 221 6.07 5.93 -9.37
CA ASP A 221 7.28 6.06 -10.20
C ASP A 221 7.49 4.79 -11.04
N GLU A 222 7.24 3.62 -10.43
CA GLU A 222 7.35 2.30 -11.05
C GLU A 222 6.07 1.51 -10.86
N VAL A 223 5.78 0.63 -11.80
CA VAL A 223 4.59 -0.24 -11.78
C VAL A 223 5.00 -1.69 -11.95
N MET A 224 4.50 -2.54 -11.06
CA MET A 224 4.64 -3.99 -11.10
C MET A 224 3.26 -4.62 -11.25
N VAL A 225 3.06 -5.38 -12.34
CA VAL A 225 1.79 -6.05 -12.65
C VAL A 225 1.87 -7.49 -12.19
N MET A 226 0.96 -7.88 -11.31
CA MET A 226 0.86 -9.26 -10.80
C MET A 226 -0.33 -10.00 -11.40
N TYR A 227 -0.11 -11.27 -11.76
CA TYR A 227 -1.12 -12.17 -12.29
C TYR A 227 -0.92 -13.58 -11.74
N PHE A 228 -1.89 -14.12 -11.01
CA PHE A 228 -1.85 -15.45 -10.36
C PHE A 228 -0.54 -15.80 -9.63
N GLY A 229 -0.01 -14.83 -8.88
CA GLY A 229 1.20 -14.99 -8.07
C GLY A 229 2.51 -14.66 -8.78
N ASP A 230 2.48 -14.47 -10.10
CA ASP A 230 3.63 -14.11 -10.93
C ASP A 230 3.68 -12.60 -11.14
N VAL A 231 4.89 -12.03 -11.28
CA VAL A 231 5.11 -10.69 -11.82
C VAL A 231 5.23 -10.84 -13.33
N VAL A 232 4.25 -10.33 -14.07
CA VAL A 232 4.18 -10.46 -15.53
C VAL A 232 4.75 -9.26 -16.26
N GLU A 233 4.79 -8.11 -15.60
CA GLU A 233 5.41 -6.90 -16.14
C GLU A 233 5.89 -6.00 -15.00
N HIS A 234 7.07 -5.37 -15.18
CA HIS A 234 7.63 -4.41 -14.24
C HIS A 234 8.45 -3.37 -15.01
N GLY A 235 8.28 -2.10 -14.67
CA GLY A 235 9.00 -1.01 -15.31
C GLY A 235 8.61 0.35 -14.76
N THR A 236 9.17 1.41 -15.38
CA THR A 236 8.74 2.77 -15.05
C THR A 236 7.25 2.95 -15.37
N ARG A 237 6.56 3.78 -14.57
CA ARG A 237 5.14 4.09 -14.82
C ARG A 237 4.88 4.43 -16.28
N ASP A 238 5.68 5.34 -16.85
CA ASP A 238 5.45 5.84 -18.21
C ASP A 238 5.64 4.73 -19.25
N ALA A 239 6.63 3.85 -19.10
CA ALA A 239 6.84 2.71 -20.00
C ALA A 239 5.65 1.74 -19.96
N VAL A 240 5.26 1.28 -18.76
CA VAL A 240 4.17 0.29 -18.60
C VAL A 240 2.82 0.84 -19.05
N PHE A 241 2.54 2.14 -18.84
CA PHE A 241 1.28 2.75 -19.26
C PHE A 241 1.21 3.12 -20.73
N SER A 242 2.36 3.47 -21.37
CA SER A 242 2.37 3.88 -22.79
C SER A 242 2.49 2.70 -23.74
N ASP A 243 3.28 1.68 -23.37
CA ASP A 243 3.57 0.52 -24.22
C ASP A 243 3.61 -0.78 -23.39
N PRO A 244 2.46 -1.24 -22.85
CA PRO A 244 2.40 -2.48 -22.09
C PRO A 244 2.81 -3.66 -22.96
N GLN A 245 3.74 -4.50 -22.48
CA GLN A 245 4.28 -5.60 -23.27
C GLN A 245 3.46 -6.88 -23.07
N HIS A 246 3.08 -7.20 -21.83
CA HIS A 246 2.38 -8.43 -21.54
C HIS A 246 0.89 -8.36 -21.89
N ASN A 247 0.33 -9.42 -22.48
CA ASN A 247 -1.08 -9.46 -22.92
C ASN A 247 -2.07 -9.20 -21.78
N TYR A 248 -1.78 -9.73 -20.58
CA TYR A 248 -2.61 -9.46 -19.40
C TYR A 248 -2.61 -7.97 -19.03
N THR A 249 -1.46 -7.29 -19.06
CA THR A 249 -1.36 -5.85 -18.80
C THR A 249 -2.21 -5.07 -19.79
N LYS A 250 -2.14 -5.41 -21.08
CA LYS A 250 -2.98 -4.80 -22.13
C LYS A 250 -4.47 -4.96 -21.83
N THR A 251 -4.89 -6.17 -21.45
CA THR A 251 -6.27 -6.46 -21.09
C THR A 251 -6.71 -5.71 -19.84
N LEU A 252 -5.88 -5.70 -18.79
CA LEU A 252 -6.13 -4.98 -17.53
C LEU A 252 -6.34 -3.48 -17.78
N PHE A 253 -5.49 -2.88 -18.61
CA PHE A 253 -5.59 -1.45 -18.93
C PHE A 253 -6.75 -1.13 -19.86
N ALA A 254 -7.08 -2.03 -20.81
CA ALA A 254 -8.25 -1.86 -21.69
C ALA A 254 -9.58 -1.96 -20.93
N ALA A 255 -9.63 -2.77 -19.86
CA ALA A 255 -10.82 -2.91 -19.02
C ALA A 255 -11.07 -1.70 -18.11
N THR A 256 -10.05 -0.86 -17.89
CA THR A 256 -10.18 0.34 -17.03
C THR A 256 -10.71 1.52 -17.85
N PRO A 257 -11.82 2.16 -17.46
CA PRO A 257 -12.34 3.32 -18.17
C PRO A 257 -11.30 4.44 -18.23
N ARG A 258 -10.96 4.90 -19.43
CA ARG A 258 -10.13 6.10 -19.58
C ARG A 258 -10.94 7.32 -19.14
N THR A 259 -10.47 8.03 -18.13
CA THR A 259 -11.13 9.22 -17.57
C THR A 259 -10.61 10.54 -18.16
N ASP A 260 -9.73 10.49 -19.17
CA ASP A 260 -9.31 11.70 -19.86
C ASP A 260 -10.44 12.30 -20.72
N ILE A 261 -10.42 13.62 -20.89
CA ILE A 261 -11.47 14.38 -21.58
C ILE A 261 -11.61 13.92 -23.05
N ALA A 262 -10.51 13.49 -23.68
CA ALA A 262 -10.53 13.04 -25.08
C ALA A 262 -11.30 11.73 -25.21
N SER A 263 -11.02 10.73 -24.38
CA SER A 263 -11.73 9.44 -24.39
C SER A 263 -13.18 9.55 -23.92
N ILE A 264 -13.52 10.51 -23.03
CA ILE A 264 -14.92 10.81 -22.68
C ILE A 264 -15.67 11.36 -23.92
N LYS A 265 -15.06 12.29 -24.66
CA LYS A 265 -15.64 12.84 -25.89
C LYS A 265 -15.82 11.77 -26.97
N GLU A 266 -14.84 10.91 -27.16
CA GLU A 266 -14.89 9.79 -28.12
C GLU A 266 -16.00 8.79 -27.77
N ARG A 267 -16.14 8.41 -26.48
CA ARG A 267 -17.25 7.56 -26.01
C ARG A 267 -18.63 8.21 -26.22
N LEU A 268 -18.76 9.50 -25.96
CA LEU A 268 -20.01 10.24 -26.18
C LEU A 268 -20.35 10.31 -27.68
N ALA A 269 -19.37 10.59 -28.54
CA ALA A 269 -19.54 10.60 -29.99
C ALA A 269 -19.95 9.21 -30.53
N ARG A 270 -19.31 8.13 -30.06
CA ARG A 270 -19.64 6.76 -30.43
C ARG A 270 -21.06 6.35 -29.97
N LYS A 271 -21.45 6.76 -28.76
CA LYS A 271 -22.81 6.52 -28.24
C LYS A 271 -23.87 7.29 -29.03
N ALA A 272 -23.57 8.53 -29.42
CA ALA A 272 -24.46 9.33 -30.28
C ALA A 272 -24.60 8.73 -31.68
N ALA A 273 -23.50 8.24 -32.28
CA ALA A 273 -23.53 7.58 -33.59
C ALA A 273 -24.34 6.27 -33.57
N LEU A 274 -24.23 5.47 -32.51
CA LEU A 274 -25.03 4.26 -32.33
C LEU A 274 -26.53 4.56 -32.13
N ALA A 275 -26.88 5.64 -31.42
CA ALA A 275 -28.25 6.06 -31.23
C ALA A 275 -28.89 6.67 -32.48
N ALA A 276 -28.09 7.18 -33.44
CA ALA A 276 -28.54 7.71 -34.71
C ALA A 276 -28.68 6.63 -35.81
N ALA A 277 -28.14 5.45 -35.58
CA ALA A 277 -28.14 4.33 -36.54
C ALA A 277 -29.20 3.23 -36.22
N GLY A 278 -29.98 3.38 -35.13
CA GLY A 278 -31.10 2.53 -34.71
C GLY A 278 -32.38 3.31 -34.61
#